data_327f7581ea261c5f0484c3868dc2af35
#
_entry.id   327f7581ea261c5f0484c3868dc2af35
#
_cell.length_a   1.000
_cell.length_b   1.000
_cell.length_c   1.000
_cell.angle_alpha   90.00
_cell.angle_beta   90.00
_cell.angle_gamma   90.00
#
_symmetry.space_group_name_H-M   'P 1'
#
loop_
_entity.id
_entity.type
_entity.pdbx_description
1 polymer ?
#
loop_
_entity_poly.entity_id
_entity_poly.type
_entity_poly.pdbx_seq_one_letter_code
_entity_poly.pdbx_strand_id
1 'polypeptide(L)'
;MNVRRCNENDRDIWVALNKEHMDQELCGNAFWAETRERGIQILEESFDRALENYPSVILLLFEEDGKTIGFVNLNTIYSVWSNGEALIVDDFFISEEYRGKGYGQEGLVLVEKYAMDNNAKRIQFHSGSEDEKILKVWDDYGYKPSDMRFYMRYL
;
A
#
# COMPACT_ATOMS: atom_id res chain seq x y z
N MET A 1 -3.71 -15.27 7.81
CA MET A 1 -3.57 -13.78 7.95
C MET A 1 -4.94 -13.12 7.84
N ASN A 2 -5.15 -11.95 8.44
CA ASN A 2 -6.33 -11.10 8.25
C ASN A 2 -5.92 -9.66 7.93
N VAL A 3 -6.88 -8.87 7.44
CA VAL A 3 -6.70 -7.44 7.18
C VAL A 3 -7.81 -6.66 7.91
N ARG A 4 -7.44 -5.55 8.54
CA ARG A 4 -8.39 -4.62 9.18
C ARG A 4 -8.02 -3.16 8.95
N ARG A 5 -9.00 -2.29 9.07
CA ARG A 5 -8.76 -0.85 9.08
C ARG A 5 -8.01 -0.41 10.33
N CYS A 6 -7.15 0.58 10.16
CA CYS A 6 -6.57 1.32 11.27
C CYS A 6 -7.64 2.08 12.06
N ASN A 7 -7.38 2.23 13.34
CA ASN A 7 -8.06 3.15 14.25
C ASN A 7 -7.02 4.01 14.98
N GLU A 8 -7.44 4.94 15.80
CA GLU A 8 -6.58 5.91 16.50
C GLU A 8 -5.45 5.26 17.33
N ASN A 9 -5.66 4.04 17.83
CA ASN A 9 -4.67 3.32 18.64
C ASN A 9 -3.56 2.68 17.81
N ASP A 10 -3.68 2.68 16.50
CA ASP A 10 -2.72 2.03 15.58
C ASP A 10 -1.61 2.96 15.10
N ARG A 11 -1.61 4.24 15.54
CA ARG A 11 -0.63 5.24 15.08
C ARG A 11 0.81 4.76 15.20
N ASP A 12 1.21 4.32 16.38
CA ASP A 12 2.61 3.95 16.66
C ASP A 12 3.07 2.78 15.80
N ILE A 13 2.24 1.75 15.65
CA ILE A 13 2.58 0.58 14.84
C ILE A 13 2.60 0.93 13.33
N TRP A 14 1.62 1.72 12.86
CA TRP A 14 1.60 2.15 11.47
C TRP A 14 2.82 3.02 11.13
N VAL A 15 3.19 3.97 12.00
CA VAL A 15 4.37 4.82 11.85
C VAL A 15 5.65 3.99 11.83
N ALA A 16 5.77 3.00 12.74
CA ALA A 16 6.94 2.13 12.79
C ALA A 16 7.12 1.33 11.49
N LEU A 17 6.03 0.74 10.98
CA LEU A 17 6.05 -0.03 9.74
C LEU A 17 6.35 0.85 8.51
N ASN A 18 5.81 2.07 8.45
CA ASN A 18 6.12 3.00 7.36
C ASN A 18 7.57 3.47 7.40
N LYS A 19 8.17 3.68 8.58
CA LYS A 19 9.61 3.95 8.70
C LYS A 19 10.44 2.77 8.19
N GLU A 20 10.09 1.55 8.58
CA GLU A 20 10.74 0.34 8.11
C GLU A 20 10.67 0.25 6.58
N HIS A 21 9.49 0.47 5.98
CA HIS A 21 9.29 0.49 4.53
C HIS A 21 10.19 1.53 3.84
N MET A 22 10.16 2.78 4.31
CA MET A 22 10.96 3.86 3.74
C MET A 22 12.46 3.59 3.84
N ASP A 23 12.92 2.98 4.93
CA ASP A 23 14.33 2.66 5.13
C ASP A 23 14.79 1.50 4.24
N GLN A 24 13.94 0.52 3.99
CA GLN A 24 14.29 -0.65 3.18
C GLN A 24 14.13 -0.42 1.68
N GLU A 25 13.06 0.21 1.24
CA GLU A 25 12.68 0.25 -0.18
C GLU A 25 12.98 1.59 -0.85
N LEU A 26 12.97 2.69 -0.10
CA LEU A 26 13.25 4.01 -0.65
C LEU A 26 14.70 4.47 -0.43
N CYS A 27 15.43 3.81 0.47
CA CYS A 27 16.81 4.15 0.76
C CYS A 27 17.73 3.84 -0.43
N GLY A 28 18.60 4.81 -0.78
CA GLY A 28 19.57 4.66 -1.87
C GLY A 28 19.01 4.93 -3.27
N ASN A 29 17.70 5.17 -3.43
CA ASN A 29 17.11 5.57 -4.68
C ASN A 29 16.97 7.09 -4.74
N ALA A 30 17.73 7.75 -5.64
CA ALA A 30 17.73 9.21 -5.75
C ALA A 30 16.37 9.82 -6.07
N PHE A 31 15.51 9.11 -6.80
CA PHE A 31 14.16 9.56 -7.14
C PHE A 31 13.28 9.65 -5.88
N TRP A 32 13.41 8.69 -4.95
CA TRP A 32 12.59 8.62 -3.74
C TRP A 32 13.21 9.34 -2.52
N ALA A 33 14.44 9.85 -2.64
CA ALA A 33 15.14 10.47 -1.51
C ALA A 33 14.34 11.63 -0.89
N GLU A 34 13.75 12.50 -1.71
CA GLU A 34 12.94 13.63 -1.24
C GLU A 34 11.66 13.16 -0.56
N THR A 35 10.99 12.15 -1.11
CA THR A 35 9.80 11.52 -0.51
C THR A 35 10.10 10.98 0.87
N ARG A 36 11.20 10.24 1.00
CA ARG A 36 11.64 9.67 2.28
C ARG A 36 11.95 10.76 3.32
N GLU A 37 12.73 11.76 2.94
CA GLU A 37 13.13 12.83 3.85
C GLU A 37 11.93 13.60 4.40
N ARG A 38 11.00 13.97 3.52
CA ARG A 38 9.76 14.68 3.90
C ARG A 38 8.83 13.77 4.70
N GLY A 39 8.59 12.54 4.22
CA GLY A 39 7.63 11.61 4.80
C GLY A 39 7.97 11.24 6.23
N ILE A 40 9.22 10.86 6.51
CA ILE A 40 9.64 10.46 7.86
C ILE A 40 9.32 11.50 8.94
N GLN A 41 9.39 12.79 8.58
CA GLN A 41 9.17 13.88 9.53
C GLN A 41 7.70 14.12 9.87
N ILE A 42 6.79 13.68 9.03
CA ILE A 42 5.36 14.00 9.11
C ILE A 42 4.46 12.77 9.24
N LEU A 43 5.01 11.57 9.46
CA LEU A 43 4.22 10.32 9.48
C LEU A 43 3.07 10.34 10.49
N GLU A 44 3.29 10.89 11.69
CA GLU A 44 2.25 10.95 12.72
C GLU A 44 1.08 11.85 12.28
N GLU A 45 1.40 13.03 11.75
CA GLU A 45 0.40 13.95 11.19
C GLU A 45 -0.31 13.32 9.98
N SER A 46 0.44 12.62 9.13
CA SER A 46 -0.11 11.93 7.96
C SER A 46 -1.09 10.84 8.35
N PHE A 47 -0.81 10.09 9.42
CA PHE A 47 -1.73 9.08 9.94
C PHE A 47 -3.06 9.71 10.39
N ASP A 48 -2.99 10.77 11.20
CA ASP A 48 -4.19 11.43 11.72
C ASP A 48 -5.04 11.99 10.59
N ARG A 49 -4.41 12.71 9.65
CA ARG A 49 -5.09 13.24 8.46
C ARG A 49 -5.69 12.16 7.57
N ALA A 50 -5.00 11.02 7.43
CA ALA A 50 -5.52 9.90 6.64
C ALA A 50 -6.79 9.31 7.27
N LEU A 51 -6.84 9.16 8.60
CA LEU A 51 -8.06 8.71 9.29
C LEU A 51 -9.22 9.69 9.11
N GLU A 52 -8.97 10.99 9.15
CA GLU A 52 -9.98 12.03 8.93
C GLU A 52 -10.52 12.03 7.50
N ASN A 53 -9.70 11.62 6.53
CA ASN A 53 -10.06 11.63 5.10
C ASN A 53 -10.72 10.32 4.61
N TYR A 54 -11.13 9.43 5.51
CA TYR A 54 -11.90 8.25 5.11
C TYR A 54 -13.26 8.67 4.49
N PRO A 55 -13.72 8.02 3.39
CA PRO A 55 -13.14 6.87 2.71
C PRO A 55 -12.17 7.19 1.55
N SER A 56 -11.76 8.45 1.38
CA SER A 56 -10.82 8.82 0.30
C SER A 56 -9.43 8.24 0.52
N VAL A 57 -9.01 8.16 1.78
CA VAL A 57 -7.78 7.47 2.21
C VAL A 57 -8.15 6.33 3.15
N ILE A 58 -7.57 5.16 2.94
CA ILE A 58 -7.86 3.96 3.69
C ILE A 58 -6.54 3.34 4.15
N LEU A 59 -6.33 3.28 5.44
CA LEU A 59 -5.18 2.63 6.05
C LEU A 59 -5.59 1.26 6.58
N LEU A 60 -4.94 0.20 6.11
CA LEU A 60 -5.18 -1.17 6.55
C LEU A 60 -3.91 -1.77 7.15
N LEU A 61 -4.08 -2.63 8.15
CA LEU A 61 -3.03 -3.44 8.74
C LEU A 61 -3.25 -4.91 8.44
N PHE A 62 -2.17 -5.61 8.14
CA PHE A 62 -2.13 -7.07 8.05
C PHE A 62 -1.75 -7.65 9.41
N GLU A 63 -2.50 -8.63 9.87
CA GLU A 63 -2.29 -9.28 11.16
C GLU A 63 -2.21 -10.79 11.02
N GLU A 64 -1.27 -11.39 11.75
CA GLU A 64 -1.10 -12.84 11.88
C GLU A 64 -0.78 -13.21 13.30
N ASP A 65 -1.50 -14.18 13.87
CA ASP A 65 -1.34 -14.65 15.25
C ASP A 65 -1.30 -13.51 16.30
N GLY A 66 -2.17 -12.50 16.12
CA GLY A 66 -2.29 -11.37 17.03
C GLY A 66 -1.16 -10.33 16.92
N LYS A 67 -0.32 -10.43 15.88
CA LYS A 67 0.74 -9.47 15.59
C LYS A 67 0.46 -8.73 14.29
N THR A 68 0.75 -7.44 14.25
CA THR A 68 0.75 -6.68 13.01
C THR A 68 2.04 -6.97 12.26
N ILE A 69 1.91 -7.43 11.02
CA ILE A 69 3.03 -7.91 10.19
C ILE A 69 3.26 -7.06 8.93
N GLY A 70 2.40 -6.08 8.68
CA GLY A 70 2.50 -5.22 7.51
C GLY A 70 1.32 -4.27 7.40
N PHE A 71 1.31 -3.49 6.33
CA PHE A 71 0.25 -2.53 6.04
C PHE A 71 0.00 -2.36 4.55
N VAL A 72 -1.12 -1.75 4.22
CA VAL A 72 -1.41 -1.20 2.90
C VAL A 72 -2.11 0.15 3.04
N ASN A 73 -1.62 1.13 2.30
CA ASN A 73 -2.23 2.45 2.15
C ASN A 73 -2.97 2.50 0.81
N LEU A 74 -4.26 2.85 0.85
CA LEU A 74 -5.11 2.92 -0.33
C LEU A 74 -5.68 4.32 -0.50
N ASN A 75 -5.76 4.77 -1.75
CA ASN A 75 -6.50 5.95 -2.13
C ASN A 75 -7.72 5.56 -2.97
N THR A 76 -8.86 6.16 -2.68
CA THR A 76 -10.08 5.98 -3.46
C THR A 76 -10.25 7.15 -4.43
N ILE A 77 -10.44 6.83 -5.71
CA ILE A 77 -10.78 7.81 -6.74
C ILE A 77 -12.02 7.38 -7.52
N TYR A 78 -12.80 8.34 -8.00
CA TYR A 78 -13.85 8.03 -8.98
C TYR A 78 -13.21 7.91 -10.36
N SER A 79 -13.37 6.74 -10.97
CA SER A 79 -12.90 6.47 -12.34
C SER A 79 -14.01 6.58 -13.34
N VAL A 80 -13.97 7.60 -14.19
CA VAL A 80 -14.96 7.80 -15.27
C VAL A 80 -14.98 6.58 -16.21
N TRP A 81 -13.83 6.02 -16.52
CA TRP A 81 -13.73 4.87 -17.43
C TRP A 81 -14.24 3.56 -16.82
N SER A 82 -14.15 3.41 -15.51
CA SER A 82 -14.68 2.24 -14.81
C SER A 82 -16.14 2.45 -14.35
N ASN A 83 -16.66 3.66 -14.49
CA ASN A 83 -17.98 4.10 -14.01
C ASN A 83 -18.18 3.73 -12.53
N GLY A 84 -17.22 4.09 -11.69
CA GLY A 84 -17.27 3.81 -10.26
C GLY A 84 -15.93 4.04 -9.57
N GLU A 85 -15.86 3.65 -8.31
CA GLU A 85 -14.66 3.82 -7.53
C GLU A 85 -13.53 2.88 -7.97
N ALA A 86 -12.32 3.42 -7.97
CA ALA A 86 -11.09 2.66 -8.14
C ALA A 86 -10.22 2.83 -6.90
N LEU A 87 -9.63 1.75 -6.41
CA LEU A 87 -8.64 1.76 -5.36
C LEU A 87 -7.23 1.80 -5.96
N ILE A 88 -6.46 2.77 -5.54
CA ILE A 88 -5.03 2.86 -5.82
C ILE A 88 -4.29 2.33 -4.59
N VAL A 89 -3.52 1.28 -4.76
CA VAL A 89 -2.56 0.83 -3.75
C VAL A 89 -1.36 1.76 -3.85
N ASP A 90 -1.23 2.65 -2.88
CA ASP A 90 -0.13 3.63 -2.81
C ASP A 90 1.12 2.95 -2.23
N ASP A 91 0.96 2.30 -1.09
CA ASP A 91 1.99 1.48 -0.47
C ASP A 91 1.43 0.11 -0.10
N PHE A 92 2.27 -0.92 -0.22
CA PHE A 92 2.00 -2.28 0.24
C PHE A 92 3.28 -2.85 0.83
N PHE A 93 3.25 -3.19 2.11
CA PHE A 93 4.45 -3.59 2.82
C PHE A 93 4.20 -4.77 3.76
N ILE A 94 5.11 -5.74 3.72
CA ILE A 94 5.24 -6.81 4.72
C ILE A 94 6.60 -6.66 5.37
N SER A 95 6.62 -6.58 6.70
CA SER A 95 7.86 -6.46 7.49
C SER A 95 8.83 -7.60 7.17
N GLU A 96 10.12 -7.30 7.15
CA GLU A 96 11.18 -8.20 6.66
C GLU A 96 11.15 -9.57 7.33
N GLU A 97 10.91 -9.63 8.64
CA GLU A 97 10.86 -10.89 9.40
C GLU A 97 9.74 -11.85 8.96
N TYR A 98 8.74 -11.33 8.24
CA TYR A 98 7.59 -12.11 7.74
C TYR A 98 7.68 -12.43 6.24
N ARG A 99 8.68 -11.90 5.52
CA ARG A 99 8.86 -12.15 4.08
C ARG A 99 9.24 -13.59 3.77
N GLY A 100 9.02 -14.01 2.53
CA GLY A 100 9.34 -15.35 2.05
C GLY A 100 8.39 -16.47 2.52
N LYS A 101 7.32 -16.12 3.26
CA LYS A 101 6.33 -17.06 3.82
C LYS A 101 4.97 -17.04 3.09
N GLY A 102 4.87 -16.30 1.97
CA GLY A 102 3.64 -16.18 1.19
C GLY A 102 2.69 -15.04 1.63
N TYR A 103 2.99 -14.32 2.70
CA TYR A 103 2.12 -13.27 3.23
C TYR A 103 1.89 -12.11 2.26
N GLY A 104 2.85 -11.80 1.38
CA GLY A 104 2.64 -10.79 0.34
C GLY A 104 1.52 -11.16 -0.63
N GLN A 105 1.49 -12.43 -1.07
CA GLN A 105 0.44 -12.95 -1.95
C GLN A 105 -0.91 -13.02 -1.24
N GLU A 106 -0.92 -13.53 -0.01
CA GLU A 106 -2.13 -13.57 0.81
C GLU A 106 -2.69 -12.17 1.07
N GLY A 107 -1.81 -11.19 1.35
CA GLY A 107 -2.18 -9.78 1.52
C GLY A 107 -2.83 -9.18 0.29
N LEU A 108 -2.30 -9.49 -0.90
CA LEU A 108 -2.89 -9.05 -2.16
C LEU A 108 -4.34 -9.56 -2.30
N VAL A 109 -4.56 -10.85 -2.05
CA VAL A 109 -5.91 -11.46 -2.08
C VAL A 109 -6.86 -10.77 -1.08
N LEU A 110 -6.37 -10.44 0.12
CA LEU A 110 -7.16 -9.73 1.12
C LEU A 110 -7.50 -8.30 0.69
N VAL A 111 -6.58 -7.60 0.02
CA VAL A 111 -6.83 -6.25 -0.52
C VAL A 111 -7.84 -6.31 -1.67
N GLU A 112 -7.75 -7.30 -2.55
CA GLU A 112 -8.75 -7.51 -3.61
C GLU A 112 -10.13 -7.80 -3.03
N LYS A 113 -10.19 -8.67 -2.03
CA LYS A 113 -11.44 -8.94 -1.32
C LYS A 113 -12.01 -7.67 -0.68
N TYR A 114 -11.18 -6.87 -0.03
CA TYR A 114 -11.58 -5.58 0.52
C TYR A 114 -12.15 -4.66 -0.55
N ALA A 115 -11.51 -4.57 -1.71
CA ALA A 115 -11.99 -3.79 -2.85
C ALA A 115 -13.36 -4.26 -3.34
N MET A 116 -13.56 -5.57 -3.49
CA MET A 116 -14.83 -6.16 -3.90
C MET A 116 -15.95 -5.91 -2.88
N ASP A 117 -15.67 -6.11 -1.60
CA ASP A 117 -16.63 -5.89 -0.49
C ASP A 117 -17.08 -4.41 -0.41
N ASN A 118 -16.22 -3.47 -0.86
CA ASN A 118 -16.52 -2.04 -0.93
C ASN A 118 -16.97 -1.57 -2.34
N ASN A 119 -17.34 -2.48 -3.24
CA ASN A 119 -17.87 -2.20 -4.58
C ASN A 119 -16.90 -1.45 -5.51
N ALA A 120 -15.61 -1.48 -5.26
CA ALA A 120 -14.62 -0.91 -6.17
C ALA A 120 -14.69 -1.62 -7.53
N LYS A 121 -14.55 -0.85 -8.60
CA LYS A 121 -14.62 -1.33 -9.99
C LYS A 121 -13.24 -1.64 -10.56
N ARG A 122 -12.20 -1.16 -9.91
CA ARG A 122 -10.83 -1.34 -10.33
C ARG A 122 -9.89 -1.23 -9.14
N ILE A 123 -8.82 -2.00 -9.17
CA ILE A 123 -7.65 -1.83 -8.31
C ILE A 123 -6.43 -1.61 -9.19
N GLN A 124 -5.54 -0.74 -8.78
CA GLN A 124 -4.30 -0.45 -9.49
C GLN A 124 -3.17 -0.09 -8.52
N PHE A 125 -1.94 -0.28 -8.97
CA PHE A 125 -0.73 0.09 -8.24
C PHE A 125 0.40 0.38 -9.22
N HIS A 126 1.48 0.97 -8.70
CA HIS A 126 2.73 1.13 -9.42
C HIS A 126 3.75 0.13 -8.87
N SER A 127 4.40 -0.61 -9.75
CA SER A 127 5.49 -1.50 -9.38
C SER A 127 6.71 -1.12 -10.20
N GLY A 128 7.80 -0.82 -9.51
CA GLY A 128 9.12 -0.59 -10.13
C GLY A 128 9.96 -1.87 -10.23
N SER A 129 9.41 -3.02 -9.86
CA SER A 129 10.15 -4.27 -9.86
C SER A 129 10.38 -4.77 -11.29
N GLU A 130 11.64 -5.10 -11.59
CA GLU A 130 12.05 -5.84 -12.80
C GLU A 130 12.27 -7.33 -12.49
N ASP A 131 12.03 -7.78 -11.26
CA ASP A 131 12.16 -9.18 -10.86
C ASP A 131 11.05 -10.02 -11.53
N GLU A 132 11.47 -10.92 -12.41
CA GLU A 132 10.56 -11.81 -13.16
C GLU A 132 9.63 -12.63 -12.26
N LYS A 133 10.06 -12.99 -11.05
CA LYS A 133 9.22 -13.74 -10.09
C LYS A 133 8.08 -12.86 -9.57
N ILE A 134 8.36 -11.60 -9.30
CA ILE A 134 7.35 -10.63 -8.85
C ILE A 134 6.39 -10.33 -10.00
N LEU A 135 6.91 -10.07 -11.20
CA LEU A 135 6.08 -9.82 -12.39
C LEU A 135 5.17 -11.01 -12.69
N LYS A 136 5.69 -12.25 -12.53
CA LYS A 136 4.88 -13.45 -12.69
C LYS A 136 3.75 -13.54 -11.65
N VAL A 137 3.97 -13.15 -10.40
CA VAL A 137 2.91 -13.10 -9.39
C VAL A 137 1.79 -12.18 -9.85
N TRP A 138 2.11 -10.98 -10.33
CA TRP A 138 1.08 -10.04 -10.82
C TRP A 138 0.27 -10.62 -11.97
N ASP A 139 0.93 -11.27 -12.95
CA ASP A 139 0.23 -11.89 -14.09
C ASP A 139 -0.64 -13.08 -13.66
N ASP A 140 -0.15 -13.93 -12.76
CA ASP A 140 -0.90 -15.08 -12.20
C ASP A 140 -2.18 -14.63 -11.46
N TYR A 141 -2.18 -13.43 -10.86
CA TYR A 141 -3.36 -12.80 -10.24
C TYR A 141 -4.18 -11.94 -11.22
N GLY A 142 -3.85 -11.93 -12.51
CA GLY A 142 -4.62 -11.27 -13.56
C GLY A 142 -4.38 -9.77 -13.70
N TYR A 143 -3.38 -9.21 -13.01
CA TYR A 143 -2.95 -7.83 -13.23
C TYR A 143 -2.28 -7.69 -14.58
N LYS A 144 -2.61 -6.64 -15.29
CA LYS A 144 -2.01 -6.37 -16.60
C LYS A 144 -1.09 -5.16 -16.51
N PRO A 145 0.18 -5.29 -16.95
CA PRO A 145 1.11 -4.17 -16.96
C PRO A 145 0.65 -3.09 -17.95
N SER A 146 0.97 -1.86 -17.59
CA SER A 146 0.76 -0.68 -18.43
C SER A 146 2.13 -0.16 -18.86
N ASP A 147 2.19 0.55 -20.00
CA ASP A 147 3.36 1.29 -20.48
C ASP A 147 3.42 2.73 -19.96
N MET A 148 2.53 3.10 -19.04
CA MET A 148 2.50 4.43 -18.45
C MET A 148 3.74 4.68 -17.59
N ARG A 149 4.24 5.92 -17.67
CA ARG A 149 5.32 6.41 -16.83
C ARG A 149 4.75 7.17 -15.64
N PHE A 150 5.32 6.99 -14.47
CA PHE A 150 5.02 7.77 -13.29
C PHE A 150 5.84 9.07 -13.29
N TYR A 151 5.18 10.21 -13.08
CA TYR A 151 5.80 11.52 -12.94
C TYR A 151 5.36 12.14 -11.62
N MET A 152 6.32 12.65 -10.84
CA MET A 152 6.06 13.27 -9.55
C MET A 152 6.82 14.60 -9.44
N ARG A 153 6.21 15.58 -8.77
CA ARG A 153 6.82 16.85 -8.37
C ARG A 153 6.19 17.33 -7.07
N TYR A 154 7.02 17.62 -6.07
CA TYR A 154 6.57 18.33 -4.87
C TYR A 154 6.38 19.81 -5.19
N LEU A 155 5.38 20.44 -4.53
CA LEU A 155 5.00 21.84 -4.71
C LEU A 155 5.31 22.65 -3.46
#